data_9fe4b62aa80de7e6433a4d3a20b4c53d
#
_entry.id   9fe4b62aa80de7e6433a4d3a20b4c53d
#
_cell.length_a   1.000
_cell.length_b   1.000
_cell.length_c   1.000
_cell.angle_alpha   90.00
_cell.angle_beta   90.00
_cell.angle_gamma   90.00
#
_symmetry.space_group_name_H-M   'P 1'
#
loop_
_entity.id
_entity.type
_entity.pdbx_description
1 polymer ?
#
loop_
_entity_poly.entity_id
_entity_poly.type
_entity_poly.pdbx_seq_one_letter_code
_entity_poly.pdbx_strand_id
1 'polypeptide(L)'
;MARTARQRERQRRARVRRIKRFLRKRVHPLVWLVVAAGVGYGLFEAYRYTRRNPWQVVLGALAVAAVAAGIWYLVYRLRKARRRGRRLGSGIDTMTGPEFEQYVAGLMRRTGFRAVQVTGQAADLGADITAAAPDGRLVVVQCKRYTGSVGSPHVQRLNGTAWTIHRAEVTMLVTTGRVTAHALDLAVRCGIMVVDRPALASWISSNQPPALPRQRQP
;
A
#
# COMPACT_ATOMS: atom_id res chain seq x y z
N MET A 1 -28.38 30.54 2.16
CA MET A 1 -27.26 30.34 3.14
C MET A 1 -25.89 29.99 2.56
N ALA A 2 -25.76 29.44 1.36
CA ALA A 2 -24.47 29.04 0.75
C ALA A 2 -23.55 30.19 0.29
N ARG A 3 -24.09 31.39 -0.01
CA ARG A 3 -23.30 32.58 -0.43
C ARG A 3 -22.41 33.14 0.67
N THR A 4 -22.84 33.08 1.92
CA THR A 4 -22.10 33.62 3.08
C THR A 4 -20.88 32.82 3.47
N ALA A 5 -20.94 31.47 3.29
CA ALA A 5 -19.81 30.57 3.58
C ALA A 5 -18.65 30.81 2.59
N ARG A 6 -18.93 30.94 1.30
CA ARG A 6 -17.92 31.25 0.27
C ARG A 6 -17.27 32.61 0.43
N GLN A 7 -18.02 33.62 0.89
CA GLN A 7 -17.47 34.91 1.20
C GLN A 7 -16.51 34.89 2.40
N ARG A 8 -16.86 34.21 3.47
CA ARG A 8 -16.00 34.04 4.65
C ARG A 8 -14.69 33.28 4.30
N GLU A 9 -14.77 32.28 3.44
CA GLU A 9 -13.58 31.54 3.00
C GLU A 9 -12.65 32.40 2.11
N ARG A 10 -13.20 33.20 1.20
CA ARG A 10 -12.42 34.18 0.40
C ARG A 10 -11.73 35.21 1.28
N GLN A 11 -12.42 35.74 2.30
CA GLN A 11 -11.85 36.69 3.26
C GLN A 11 -10.76 36.05 4.11
N ARG A 12 -10.92 34.79 4.55
CA ARG A 12 -9.91 34.03 5.29
C ARG A 12 -8.65 33.81 4.46
N ARG A 13 -8.81 33.41 3.20
CA ARG A 13 -7.69 33.21 2.26
C ARG A 13 -6.98 34.54 1.94
N ALA A 14 -7.70 35.66 1.80
CA ALA A 14 -7.13 36.98 1.60
C ALA A 14 -6.34 37.46 2.82
N ARG A 15 -6.86 37.20 4.05
CA ARG A 15 -6.19 37.54 5.32
C ARG A 15 -4.89 36.74 5.48
N VAL A 16 -4.90 35.44 5.19
CA VAL A 16 -3.69 34.56 5.23
C VAL A 16 -2.65 35.04 4.21
N ARG A 17 -3.05 35.40 2.99
CA ARG A 17 -2.13 35.95 1.98
C ARG A 17 -1.54 37.31 2.40
N ARG A 18 -2.30 38.16 3.10
CA ARG A 18 -1.84 39.48 3.62
C ARG A 18 -0.84 39.26 4.76
N ILE A 19 -1.09 38.32 5.69
CA ILE A 19 -0.19 37.94 6.77
C ILE A 19 1.13 37.35 6.20
N LYS A 20 1.06 36.43 5.23
CA LYS A 20 2.26 35.88 4.58
C LYS A 20 3.09 36.94 3.86
N ARG A 21 2.46 37.92 3.20
CA ARG A 21 3.16 39.08 2.57
C ARG A 21 3.78 40.02 3.60
N PHE A 22 3.11 40.22 4.73
CA PHE A 22 3.60 41.08 5.82
C PHE A 22 4.80 40.47 6.52
N LEU A 23 4.76 39.16 6.82
CA LEU A 23 5.89 38.42 7.37
C LEU A 23 7.09 38.35 6.43
N ARG A 24 6.86 38.23 5.11
CA ARG A 24 7.93 38.19 4.10
C ARG A 24 8.62 39.56 3.87
N LYS A 25 7.93 40.69 4.15
CA LYS A 25 8.48 42.04 3.95
C LYS A 25 9.18 42.64 5.18
N ARG A 26 9.05 42.03 6.37
CA ARG A 26 9.56 42.56 7.62
C ARG A 26 10.58 41.69 8.35
N VAL A 27 11.14 40.71 7.70
CA VAL A 27 12.35 40.09 8.25
C VAL A 27 13.48 41.06 8.05
N HIS A 28 13.77 41.81 9.11
CA HIS A 28 14.77 42.87 9.12
C HIS A 28 16.12 42.27 8.66
N PRO A 29 16.91 42.95 7.83
CA PRO A 29 18.20 42.44 7.37
C PRO A 29 19.12 41.97 8.51
N LEU A 30 18.96 42.59 9.70
CA LEU A 30 19.62 42.15 10.93
C LEU A 30 19.34 40.66 11.33
N VAL A 31 18.13 40.17 11.08
CA VAL A 31 17.82 38.74 11.38
C VAL A 31 18.63 37.82 10.46
N TRP A 32 18.76 38.18 9.19
CA TRP A 32 19.61 37.41 8.26
C TRP A 32 21.09 37.49 8.60
N LEU A 33 21.58 38.63 9.11
CA LEU A 33 22.94 38.79 9.61
C LEU A 33 23.17 37.91 10.85
N VAL A 34 22.25 37.87 11.79
CA VAL A 34 22.33 36.99 12.98
C VAL A 34 22.31 35.53 12.59
N VAL A 35 21.42 35.14 11.66
CA VAL A 35 21.35 33.75 11.15
C VAL A 35 22.66 33.40 10.42
N ALA A 36 23.16 34.29 9.56
CA ALA A 36 24.42 34.04 8.84
C ALA A 36 25.62 33.95 9.80
N ALA A 37 25.70 34.83 10.82
CA ALA A 37 26.72 34.75 11.86
C ALA A 37 26.64 33.47 12.69
N GLY A 38 25.41 33.02 13.06
CA GLY A 38 25.20 31.77 13.78
C GLY A 38 25.60 30.54 12.94
N VAL A 39 25.24 30.53 11.67
CA VAL A 39 25.66 29.48 10.73
C VAL A 39 27.18 29.49 10.54
N GLY A 40 27.78 30.67 10.35
CA GLY A 40 29.24 30.82 10.20
C GLY A 40 29.99 30.34 11.44
N TYR A 41 29.52 30.69 12.64
CA TYR A 41 30.09 30.21 13.89
C TYR A 41 29.93 28.69 14.04
N GLY A 42 28.75 28.12 13.73
CA GLY A 42 28.51 26.69 13.75
C GLY A 42 29.43 25.91 12.78
N LEU A 43 29.63 26.44 11.57
CA LEU A 43 30.58 25.88 10.60
C LEU A 43 32.04 25.97 11.08
N PHE A 44 32.41 27.07 11.72
CA PHE A 44 33.74 27.24 12.28
C PHE A 44 34.04 26.28 13.44
N GLU A 45 33.06 26.09 14.34
CA GLU A 45 33.17 25.11 15.44
C GLU A 45 33.18 23.67 14.90
N ALA A 46 32.35 23.37 13.91
CA ALA A 46 32.38 22.09 13.22
C ALA A 46 33.73 21.83 12.56
N TYR A 47 34.31 22.83 11.88
CA TYR A 47 35.66 22.75 11.31
C TYR A 47 36.75 22.51 12.38
N ARG A 48 36.69 23.23 13.50
CA ARG A 48 37.60 23.01 14.62
C ARG A 48 37.49 21.61 15.22
N TYR A 49 36.25 21.14 15.38
CA TYR A 49 35.95 19.79 15.89
C TYR A 49 36.46 18.70 14.93
N THR A 50 36.21 18.84 13.63
CA THR A 50 36.67 17.88 12.61
C THR A 50 38.20 17.77 12.57
N ARG A 51 38.90 18.89 12.75
CA ARG A 51 40.38 18.93 12.81
C ARG A 51 40.95 18.24 14.05
N ARG A 52 40.23 18.30 15.18
CA ARG A 52 40.64 17.65 16.44
C ARG A 52 40.29 16.16 16.50
N ASN A 53 39.27 15.74 15.79
CA ASN A 53 38.76 14.38 15.84
C ASN A 53 38.47 13.80 14.43
N PRO A 54 39.48 13.66 13.57
CA PRO A 54 39.29 13.26 12.17
C PRO A 54 38.64 11.88 12.04
N TRP A 55 38.92 10.97 12.96
CA TRP A 55 38.35 9.62 12.96
C TRP A 55 36.82 9.60 13.24
N GLN A 56 36.32 10.55 14.05
CA GLN A 56 34.87 10.65 14.31
C GLN A 56 34.12 11.12 13.06
N VAL A 57 34.74 12.00 12.28
CA VAL A 57 34.19 12.44 10.99
C VAL A 57 34.11 11.27 10.01
N VAL A 58 35.14 10.45 9.94
CA VAL A 58 35.17 9.25 9.11
C VAL A 58 34.09 8.26 9.55
N LEU A 59 33.95 8.00 10.86
CA LEU A 59 32.88 7.13 11.37
C LEU A 59 31.51 7.68 11.09
N GLY A 60 31.28 8.99 11.25
CA GLY A 60 30.02 9.65 10.90
C GLY A 60 29.68 9.53 9.40
N ALA A 61 30.67 9.76 8.54
CA ALA A 61 30.49 9.58 7.10
C ALA A 61 30.17 8.13 6.72
N LEU A 62 30.83 7.16 7.33
CA LEU A 62 30.54 5.73 7.12
C LEU A 62 29.13 5.36 7.61
N ALA A 63 28.68 5.88 8.75
CA ALA A 63 27.33 5.67 9.25
C ALA A 63 26.28 6.25 8.31
N VAL A 64 26.48 7.47 7.82
CA VAL A 64 25.58 8.09 6.82
C VAL A 64 25.56 7.28 5.52
N ALA A 65 26.71 6.83 5.04
CA ALA A 65 26.81 6.00 3.84
C ALA A 65 26.09 4.65 4.03
N ALA A 66 26.20 4.01 5.19
CA ALA A 66 25.51 2.77 5.51
C ALA A 66 23.97 2.95 5.54
N VAL A 67 23.50 4.04 6.16
CA VAL A 67 22.06 4.38 6.17
C VAL A 67 21.56 4.66 4.75
N ALA A 68 22.30 5.45 3.97
CA ALA A 68 21.95 5.74 2.57
C ALA A 68 21.90 4.46 1.71
N ALA A 69 22.86 3.56 1.87
CA ALA A 69 22.88 2.26 1.21
C ALA A 69 21.70 1.38 1.63
N GLY A 70 21.34 1.37 2.92
CA GLY A 70 20.18 0.67 3.45
C GLY A 70 18.86 1.20 2.84
N ILE A 71 18.69 2.51 2.81
CA ILE A 71 17.52 3.17 2.19
C ILE A 71 17.48 2.85 0.68
N TRP A 72 18.61 2.96 -0.02
CA TRP A 72 18.69 2.64 -1.45
C TRP A 72 18.34 1.19 -1.71
N TYR A 73 18.86 0.25 -0.91
CA TYR A 73 18.53 -1.18 -1.01
C TYR A 73 17.05 -1.46 -0.76
N LEU A 74 16.46 -0.82 0.25
CA LEU A 74 15.02 -0.92 0.53
C LEU A 74 14.18 -0.40 -0.63
N VAL A 75 14.52 0.79 -1.15
CA VAL A 75 13.85 1.38 -2.32
C VAL A 75 14.02 0.50 -3.56
N TYR A 76 15.22 -0.06 -3.77
CA TYR A 76 15.49 -1.01 -4.85
C TYR A 76 14.61 -2.26 -4.72
N ARG A 77 14.53 -2.89 -3.53
CA ARG A 77 13.65 -4.03 -3.28
C ARG A 77 12.19 -3.71 -3.54
N LEU A 78 11.70 -2.57 -3.05
CA LEU A 78 10.32 -2.12 -3.27
C LEU A 78 10.04 -1.84 -4.76
N ARG A 79 10.98 -1.23 -5.47
CA ARG A 79 10.87 -1.00 -6.92
C ARG A 79 10.91 -2.32 -7.71
N LYS A 80 11.74 -3.27 -7.31
CA LYS A 80 11.82 -4.60 -7.93
C LYS A 80 10.52 -5.39 -7.72
N ALA A 81 9.94 -5.35 -6.51
CA ALA A 81 8.64 -5.95 -6.23
C ALA A 81 7.52 -5.29 -7.07
N ARG A 82 7.52 -3.95 -7.17
CA ARG A 82 6.57 -3.21 -8.03
C ARG A 82 6.76 -3.51 -9.52
N ARG A 83 7.99 -3.73 -9.99
CA ARG A 83 8.29 -4.10 -11.39
C ARG A 83 7.87 -5.54 -11.69
N ARG A 84 7.99 -6.48 -10.73
CA ARG A 84 7.44 -7.83 -10.86
C ARG A 84 5.91 -7.81 -10.97
N GLY A 85 5.24 -6.99 -10.17
CA GLY A 85 3.79 -6.78 -10.27
C GLY A 85 3.33 -6.16 -11.60
N ARG A 86 4.18 -5.37 -12.29
CA ARG A 86 3.88 -4.84 -13.63
C ARG A 86 4.06 -5.89 -14.75
N ARG A 87 4.79 -6.96 -14.51
CA ARG A 87 5.02 -8.07 -15.46
C ARG A 87 4.13 -9.30 -15.16
N LEU A 88 2.98 -9.12 -14.54
CA LEU A 88 1.88 -10.06 -14.75
C LEU A 88 1.66 -10.08 -16.26
N GLY A 89 1.90 -11.24 -16.87
CA GLY A 89 1.96 -11.35 -18.33
C GLY A 89 0.79 -10.62 -18.98
N SER A 90 1.02 -10.02 -20.13
CA SER A 90 0.03 -9.23 -20.88
C SER A 90 -1.32 -9.94 -21.04
N GLY A 91 -1.37 -11.26 -20.88
CA GLY A 91 -2.58 -12.07 -20.92
C GLY A 91 -3.57 -11.83 -19.77
N ILE A 92 -3.12 -11.55 -18.53
CA ILE A 92 -4.06 -11.38 -17.40
C ILE A 92 -4.83 -10.05 -17.50
N ASP A 93 -4.22 -9.03 -18.06
CA ASP A 93 -4.84 -7.71 -18.23
C ASP A 93 -5.89 -7.70 -19.37
N THR A 94 -5.85 -8.67 -20.28
CA THR A 94 -6.81 -8.84 -21.38
C THR A 94 -7.93 -9.82 -21.07
N MET A 95 -7.82 -10.60 -19.99
CA MET A 95 -8.86 -11.55 -19.57
C MET A 95 -10.17 -10.85 -19.25
N THR A 96 -11.26 -11.52 -19.50
CA THR A 96 -12.60 -11.19 -18.97
C THR A 96 -12.67 -11.53 -17.46
N GLY A 97 -13.73 -11.12 -16.77
CA GLY A 97 -13.95 -11.50 -15.36
C GLY A 97 -13.92 -13.02 -15.16
N PRO A 98 -14.78 -13.77 -15.89
CA PRO A 98 -14.80 -15.23 -15.78
C PRO A 98 -13.50 -15.93 -16.14
N GLU A 99 -12.76 -15.45 -17.13
CA GLU A 99 -11.43 -15.98 -17.45
C GLU A 99 -10.43 -15.76 -16.33
N PHE A 100 -10.49 -14.61 -15.66
CA PHE A 100 -9.65 -14.33 -14.51
C PHE A 100 -9.99 -15.23 -13.31
N GLU A 101 -11.27 -15.52 -13.06
CA GLU A 101 -11.71 -16.46 -12.02
C GLU A 101 -11.18 -17.87 -12.31
N GLN A 102 -11.32 -18.36 -13.54
CA GLN A 102 -10.75 -19.65 -13.96
C GLN A 102 -9.23 -19.69 -13.83
N TYR A 103 -8.56 -18.60 -14.19
CA TYR A 103 -7.12 -18.49 -14.04
C TYR A 103 -6.69 -18.59 -12.57
N VAL A 104 -7.34 -17.86 -11.66
CA VAL A 104 -7.08 -17.91 -10.21
C VAL A 104 -7.39 -19.30 -9.67
N ALA A 105 -8.51 -19.90 -10.04
CA ALA A 105 -8.84 -21.29 -9.66
C ALA A 105 -7.76 -22.29 -10.11
N GLY A 106 -7.26 -22.17 -11.34
CA GLY A 106 -6.15 -22.94 -11.85
C GLY A 106 -4.85 -22.74 -11.05
N LEU A 107 -4.56 -21.49 -10.64
CA LEU A 107 -3.41 -21.18 -9.79
C LEU A 107 -3.56 -21.81 -8.40
N MET A 108 -4.74 -21.74 -7.80
CA MET A 108 -5.05 -22.38 -6.51
C MET A 108 -4.82 -23.89 -6.57
N ARG A 109 -5.34 -24.59 -7.60
CA ARG A 109 -5.14 -26.04 -7.77
C ARG A 109 -3.67 -26.40 -7.84
N ARG A 110 -2.86 -25.66 -8.61
CA ARG A 110 -1.41 -25.90 -8.73
C ARG A 110 -0.63 -25.68 -7.45
N THR A 111 -1.18 -24.89 -6.54
CA THR A 111 -0.48 -24.47 -5.30
C THR A 111 -1.03 -25.13 -4.04
N GLY A 112 -1.74 -26.25 -4.19
CA GLY A 112 -2.10 -27.14 -3.08
C GLY A 112 -3.50 -26.95 -2.50
N PHE A 113 -4.32 -26.03 -3.04
CA PHE A 113 -5.74 -25.96 -2.67
C PHE A 113 -6.50 -27.14 -3.30
N ARG A 114 -7.46 -27.69 -2.56
CA ARG A 114 -8.29 -28.82 -2.97
C ARG A 114 -9.73 -28.40 -3.16
N ALA A 115 -10.55 -29.23 -3.82
CA ALA A 115 -11.97 -28.99 -4.07
C ALA A 115 -12.25 -27.59 -4.63
N VAL A 116 -11.37 -27.09 -5.49
CA VAL A 116 -11.47 -25.73 -6.05
C VAL A 116 -12.60 -25.70 -7.07
N GLN A 117 -13.66 -24.95 -6.76
CA GLN A 117 -14.85 -24.75 -7.60
C GLN A 117 -15.01 -23.27 -7.92
N VAL A 118 -15.26 -22.95 -9.19
CA VAL A 118 -15.64 -21.63 -9.64
C VAL A 118 -17.16 -21.57 -9.61
N THR A 119 -17.71 -20.70 -8.80
CA THR A 119 -19.14 -20.58 -8.56
C THR A 119 -19.83 -19.62 -9.52
N GLY A 120 -19.13 -18.65 -10.01
CA GLY A 120 -19.30 -17.69 -11.14
C GLY A 120 -20.70 -17.46 -11.75
N GLN A 121 -21.79 -17.54 -10.99
CA GLN A 121 -23.15 -17.20 -11.45
C GLN A 121 -23.73 -16.03 -10.66
N ALA A 122 -24.71 -15.34 -11.22
CA ALA A 122 -25.30 -14.12 -10.67
C ALA A 122 -25.92 -14.28 -9.26
N ALA A 123 -26.00 -15.50 -8.73
CA ALA A 123 -26.55 -15.82 -7.42
C ALA A 123 -25.51 -16.06 -6.32
N ASP A 124 -24.21 -15.91 -6.60
CA ASP A 124 -23.11 -16.38 -5.71
C ASP A 124 -22.82 -15.48 -4.53
N LEU A 125 -23.62 -14.46 -4.30
CA LEU A 125 -23.52 -13.55 -3.16
C LEU A 125 -22.08 -13.08 -2.89
N GLY A 126 -21.23 -13.01 -3.97
CA GLY A 126 -19.86 -12.48 -3.92
C GLY A 126 -18.77 -13.51 -3.68
N ALA A 127 -19.07 -14.81 -3.75
CA ALA A 127 -18.06 -15.88 -3.77
C ALA A 127 -17.82 -16.32 -5.21
N ASP A 128 -16.72 -15.93 -5.82
CA ASP A 128 -16.37 -16.33 -7.19
C ASP A 128 -15.69 -17.71 -7.23
N ILE A 129 -14.97 -18.08 -6.17
CA ILE A 129 -14.31 -19.37 -6.02
C ILE A 129 -14.46 -19.87 -4.58
N THR A 130 -14.74 -21.16 -4.42
CA THR A 130 -14.67 -21.89 -3.15
C THR A 130 -13.59 -22.97 -3.23
N ALA A 131 -12.90 -23.22 -2.13
CA ALA A 131 -11.83 -24.22 -2.07
C ALA A 131 -11.57 -24.68 -0.65
N ALA A 132 -10.88 -25.80 -0.49
CA ALA A 132 -10.22 -26.19 0.76
C ALA A 132 -8.75 -25.80 0.71
N ALA A 133 -8.26 -25.09 1.72
CA ALA A 133 -6.84 -24.78 1.89
C ALA A 133 -6.01 -26.07 2.15
N PRO A 134 -4.68 -26.02 2.03
CA PRO A 134 -3.83 -27.17 2.36
C PRO A 134 -4.00 -27.70 3.79
N ASP A 135 -4.38 -26.83 4.73
CA ASP A 135 -4.67 -27.15 6.12
C ASP A 135 -6.13 -27.59 6.38
N GLY A 136 -6.93 -27.71 5.32
CA GLY A 136 -8.32 -28.18 5.35
C GLY A 136 -9.38 -27.09 5.52
N ARG A 137 -9.00 -25.85 5.83
CA ARG A 137 -9.94 -24.74 6.05
C ARG A 137 -10.70 -24.36 4.78
N LEU A 138 -11.98 -24.02 4.95
CA LEU A 138 -12.80 -23.53 3.85
C LEU A 138 -12.39 -22.11 3.45
N VAL A 139 -12.02 -21.97 2.18
CA VAL A 139 -11.60 -20.69 1.58
C VAL A 139 -12.66 -20.20 0.63
N VAL A 140 -13.02 -18.94 0.79
CA VAL A 140 -13.88 -18.20 -0.16
C VAL A 140 -13.06 -17.09 -0.80
N VAL A 141 -13.09 -17.01 -2.11
CA VAL A 141 -12.33 -16.04 -2.89
C VAL A 141 -13.28 -15.18 -3.72
N GLN A 142 -13.10 -13.87 -3.64
CA GLN A 142 -13.67 -12.93 -4.60
C GLN A 142 -12.55 -12.44 -5.54
N CYS A 143 -12.80 -12.53 -6.83
CA CYS A 143 -11.91 -12.10 -7.89
C CYS A 143 -12.38 -10.76 -8.46
N LYS A 144 -11.48 -9.79 -8.58
CA LYS A 144 -11.79 -8.50 -9.19
C LYS A 144 -10.73 -8.12 -10.22
N ARG A 145 -11.05 -8.37 -11.50
CA ARG A 145 -10.24 -7.87 -12.60
C ARG A 145 -10.53 -6.39 -12.82
N TYR A 146 -9.65 -5.54 -12.33
CA TYR A 146 -9.79 -4.09 -12.41
C TYR A 146 -8.54 -3.45 -13.01
N THR A 147 -8.74 -2.48 -13.89
CA THR A 147 -7.68 -1.58 -14.36
C THR A 147 -7.46 -0.41 -13.40
N GLY A 148 -8.45 -0.12 -12.56
CA GLY A 148 -8.46 0.94 -11.56
C GLY A 148 -8.15 0.45 -10.14
N SER A 149 -8.83 1.05 -9.15
CA SER A 149 -8.65 0.72 -7.74
C SER A 149 -9.90 0.07 -7.13
N VAL A 150 -9.67 -0.93 -6.29
CA VAL A 150 -10.71 -1.59 -5.47
C VAL A 150 -10.86 -0.80 -4.18
N GLY A 151 -12.06 -0.28 -3.94
CA GLY A 151 -12.41 0.49 -2.75
C GLY A 151 -13.09 -0.34 -1.66
N SER A 152 -13.36 0.31 -0.52
CA SER A 152 -14.01 -0.30 0.66
C SER A 152 -15.37 -0.98 0.38
N PRO A 153 -16.22 -0.52 -0.55
CA PRO A 153 -17.49 -1.20 -0.81
C PRO A 153 -17.34 -2.67 -1.23
N HIS A 154 -16.26 -3.03 -1.93
CA HIS A 154 -16.00 -4.42 -2.32
C HIS A 154 -15.63 -5.28 -1.11
N VAL A 155 -14.83 -4.74 -0.19
CA VAL A 155 -14.46 -5.42 1.07
C VAL A 155 -15.68 -5.59 1.97
N GLN A 156 -16.54 -4.57 2.09
CA GLN A 156 -17.77 -4.62 2.87
C GLN A 156 -18.72 -5.69 2.37
N ARG A 157 -18.94 -5.76 1.05
CA ARG A 157 -19.79 -6.76 0.43
C ARG A 157 -19.29 -8.17 0.69
N LEU A 158 -17.98 -8.42 0.48
CA LEU A 158 -17.37 -9.70 0.73
C LEU A 158 -17.43 -10.08 2.23
N ASN A 159 -17.21 -9.12 3.13
CA ASN A 159 -17.32 -9.35 4.57
C ASN A 159 -18.76 -9.76 4.98
N GLY A 160 -19.78 -9.16 4.37
CA GLY A 160 -21.17 -9.44 4.69
C GLY A 160 -21.62 -10.85 4.28
N THR A 161 -20.97 -11.48 3.33
CA THR A 161 -21.41 -12.77 2.77
C THR A 161 -20.47 -13.93 3.10
N ALA A 162 -19.16 -13.70 3.12
CA ALA A 162 -18.17 -14.75 3.25
C ALA A 162 -18.32 -15.57 4.55
N TRP A 163 -18.51 -14.88 5.67
CA TRP A 163 -18.60 -15.53 6.99
C TRP A 163 -19.99 -16.08 7.27
N THR A 164 -21.02 -15.27 7.00
CA THR A 164 -22.40 -15.57 7.39
C THR A 164 -23.07 -16.55 6.44
N ILE A 165 -22.84 -16.42 5.14
CA ILE A 165 -23.51 -17.22 4.11
C ILE A 165 -22.65 -18.42 3.71
N HIS A 166 -21.38 -18.16 3.38
CA HIS A 166 -20.49 -19.20 2.88
C HIS A 166 -19.72 -19.93 3.98
N ARG A 167 -19.84 -19.51 5.25
CA ARG A 167 -19.14 -20.10 6.41
C ARG A 167 -17.62 -20.22 6.18
N ALA A 168 -17.04 -19.24 5.47
CA ALA A 168 -15.63 -19.23 5.16
C ALA A 168 -14.78 -19.17 6.43
N GLU A 169 -13.73 -19.97 6.51
CA GLU A 169 -12.69 -19.86 7.55
C GLU A 169 -11.54 -18.96 7.09
N VAL A 170 -11.36 -18.84 5.78
CA VAL A 170 -10.42 -17.92 5.13
C VAL A 170 -11.14 -17.21 4.01
N THR A 171 -11.07 -15.89 4.02
CA THR A 171 -11.65 -15.05 2.95
C THR A 171 -10.55 -14.32 2.22
N MET A 172 -10.56 -14.40 0.89
CA MET A 172 -9.56 -13.77 0.02
C MET A 172 -10.21 -12.82 -1.00
N LEU A 173 -9.64 -11.66 -1.17
CA LEU A 173 -9.93 -10.73 -2.27
C LEU A 173 -8.73 -10.72 -3.22
N VAL A 174 -8.87 -11.29 -4.41
CA VAL A 174 -7.82 -11.35 -5.43
C VAL A 174 -8.10 -10.31 -6.51
N THR A 175 -7.14 -9.45 -6.82
CA THR A 175 -7.35 -8.40 -7.82
C THR A 175 -6.12 -8.11 -8.68
N THR A 176 -6.35 -7.76 -9.95
CA THR A 176 -5.33 -7.22 -10.84
C THR A 176 -5.13 -5.70 -10.64
N GLY A 177 -6.08 -5.03 -9.98
CA GLY A 177 -6.06 -3.61 -9.70
C GLY A 177 -5.24 -3.24 -8.46
N ARG A 178 -5.28 -1.94 -8.12
CA ARG A 178 -4.77 -1.44 -6.83
C ARG A 178 -5.87 -1.52 -5.79
N VAL A 179 -5.48 -1.74 -4.55
CA VAL A 179 -6.43 -1.63 -3.42
C VAL A 179 -6.15 -0.31 -2.71
N THR A 180 -7.21 0.46 -2.41
CA THR A 180 -7.04 1.73 -1.70
C THR A 180 -6.60 1.50 -0.26
N ALA A 181 -5.88 2.46 0.34
CA ALA A 181 -5.42 2.34 1.73
C ALA A 181 -6.58 2.09 2.70
N HIS A 182 -7.72 2.75 2.48
CA HIS A 182 -8.95 2.56 3.25
C HIS A 182 -9.54 1.16 3.13
N ALA A 183 -9.50 0.58 1.92
CA ALA A 183 -9.95 -0.79 1.69
C ALA A 183 -9.01 -1.83 2.31
N LEU A 184 -7.70 -1.58 2.29
CA LEU A 184 -6.70 -2.43 2.96
C LEU A 184 -6.88 -2.43 4.47
N ASP A 185 -7.05 -1.25 5.09
CA ASP A 185 -7.29 -1.12 6.53
C ASP A 185 -8.57 -1.86 6.94
N LEU A 186 -9.65 -1.67 6.16
CA LEU A 186 -10.90 -2.39 6.39
C LEU A 186 -10.74 -3.90 6.22
N ALA A 187 -10.03 -4.37 5.20
CA ALA A 187 -9.79 -5.78 4.97
C ALA A 187 -9.05 -6.43 6.15
N VAL A 188 -8.04 -5.76 6.70
CA VAL A 188 -7.32 -6.21 7.90
C VAL A 188 -8.29 -6.36 9.08
N ARG A 189 -9.12 -5.36 9.35
CA ARG A 189 -10.13 -5.40 10.45
C ARG A 189 -11.15 -6.52 10.24
N CYS A 190 -11.54 -6.77 9.00
CA CYS A 190 -12.48 -7.84 8.65
C CYS A 190 -11.81 -9.23 8.54
N GLY A 191 -10.49 -9.35 8.72
CA GLY A 191 -9.74 -10.59 8.54
C GLY A 191 -9.76 -11.13 7.10
N ILE A 192 -9.95 -10.22 6.14
CA ILE A 192 -9.97 -10.55 4.70
C ILE A 192 -8.55 -10.41 4.18
N MET A 193 -8.05 -11.47 3.58
CA MET A 193 -6.76 -11.50 2.93
C MET A 193 -6.83 -10.82 1.57
N VAL A 194 -5.99 -9.83 1.34
CA VAL A 194 -5.92 -9.13 0.06
C VAL A 194 -4.72 -9.62 -0.74
N VAL A 195 -5.00 -10.16 -1.93
CA VAL A 195 -4.01 -10.53 -2.94
C VAL A 195 -4.10 -9.52 -4.07
N ASP A 196 -3.39 -8.43 -3.91
CA ASP A 196 -3.29 -7.37 -4.92
C ASP A 196 -2.35 -7.78 -6.06
N ARG A 197 -2.20 -6.90 -7.06
CA ARG A 197 -1.36 -7.17 -8.24
C ARG A 197 0.09 -7.61 -7.90
N PRO A 198 0.83 -6.95 -6.97
CA PRO A 198 2.15 -7.42 -6.54
C PRO A 198 2.14 -8.80 -5.87
N ALA A 199 1.16 -9.06 -5.00
CA ALA A 199 1.03 -10.34 -4.30
C ALA A 199 0.67 -11.46 -5.29
N LEU A 200 -0.25 -11.21 -6.21
CA LEU A 200 -0.62 -12.14 -7.28
C LEU A 200 0.58 -12.46 -8.19
N ALA A 201 1.37 -11.46 -8.57
CA ALA A 201 2.58 -11.68 -9.35
C ALA A 201 3.62 -12.52 -8.60
N SER A 202 3.74 -12.32 -7.30
CA SER A 202 4.61 -13.14 -6.46
C SER A 202 4.12 -14.57 -6.40
N TRP A 203 2.81 -14.79 -6.20
CA TRP A 203 2.19 -16.11 -6.18
C TRP A 203 2.44 -16.87 -7.50
N ILE A 204 2.19 -16.23 -8.62
CA ILE A 204 2.42 -16.83 -9.96
C ILE A 204 3.89 -17.19 -10.16
N SER A 205 4.81 -16.30 -9.78
CA SER A 205 6.24 -16.50 -10.05
C SER A 205 6.91 -17.52 -9.12
N SER A 206 6.43 -17.64 -7.87
CA SER A 206 6.96 -18.59 -6.89
C SER A 206 6.27 -19.94 -6.94
N ASN A 207 5.09 -20.02 -7.57
CA ASN A 207 4.18 -21.15 -7.49
C ASN A 207 3.87 -21.56 -6.03
N GLN A 208 3.89 -20.58 -5.12
CA GLN A 208 3.53 -20.78 -3.71
C GLN A 208 2.42 -19.80 -3.33
N PRO A 209 1.37 -20.28 -2.64
CA PRO A 209 0.29 -19.38 -2.22
C PRO A 209 0.83 -18.39 -1.19
N PRO A 210 0.23 -17.21 -1.09
CA PRO A 210 0.53 -16.31 0.02
C PRO A 210 0.17 -16.98 1.35
N ALA A 211 0.90 -16.64 2.41
CA ALA A 211 0.67 -17.20 3.74
C ALA A 211 -0.77 -16.91 4.19
N LEU A 212 -1.53 -17.95 4.48
CA LEU A 212 -2.91 -17.80 4.93
C LEU A 212 -2.93 -17.21 6.36
N PRO A 213 -3.92 -16.36 6.67
CA PRO A 213 -4.06 -15.82 8.01
C PRO A 213 -4.27 -16.95 9.02
N ARG A 214 -3.82 -16.73 10.26
CA ARG A 214 -4.13 -17.63 11.36
C ARG A 214 -5.64 -17.70 11.55
N GLN A 215 -6.12 -18.83 12.07
CA GLN A 215 -7.54 -19.00 12.37
C GLN A 215 -8.05 -17.84 13.26
N ARG A 216 -9.17 -17.24 12.90
CA ARG A 216 -9.87 -16.33 13.83
C ARG A 216 -10.23 -17.16 15.06
N GLN A 217 -9.75 -16.78 16.22
CA GLN A 217 -10.36 -17.23 17.47
C GLN A 217 -11.75 -16.59 17.55
N PRO A 218 -12.78 -17.38 17.91
CA PRO A 218 -14.14 -16.89 18.10
C PRO A 218 -14.24 -15.80 19.15
#